data_eb18a7aaf79f8589f0cc94fe0f6f83a8
#
_entry.id   eb18a7aaf79f8589f0cc94fe0f6f83a8
#
_cell.length_a   1.000
_cell.length_b   1.000
_cell.length_c   1.000
_cell.angle_alpha   90.00
_cell.angle_beta   90.00
_cell.angle_gamma   90.00
#
_symmetry.space_group_name_H-M   'P 1'
#
loop_
_entity.id
_entity.type
_entity.pdbx_description
1 polymer ?
#
loop_
_entity_poly.entity_id
_entity_poly.type
_entity_poly.pdbx_seq_one_letter_code
_entity_poly.pdbx_strand_id
1 'polypeptide(L)'
;MSKGIITLFLLSNFALAQVDIELPELGDRVSGAISEAEVELLSEQFLQQVYSQAALIVDPIIQEYSELLLYRLSETSLVNDRNFTVLLIDDPSLNAFAAPGGIVGINGGLFLNADNESQFASVLCHELAHL
;
A
#
# COMPACT_ATOMS: atom_id res chain seq x y z
N MET A 1 -24.75 8.71 56.48
CA MET A 1 -25.28 7.97 55.33
C MET A 1 -24.83 8.69 54.05
N SER A 2 -23.72 8.24 53.49
CA SER A 2 -23.17 8.83 52.27
C SER A 2 -23.65 8.00 51.08
N LYS A 3 -24.40 8.62 50.15
CA LYS A 3 -24.80 8.03 48.89
C LYS A 3 -23.74 8.35 47.85
N GLY A 4 -22.87 7.39 47.57
CA GLY A 4 -21.92 7.48 46.48
C GLY A 4 -22.61 7.43 45.12
N ILE A 5 -22.45 8.47 44.33
CA ILE A 5 -22.86 8.54 42.93
C ILE A 5 -21.78 7.87 42.13
N ILE A 6 -22.07 6.70 41.58
CA ILE A 6 -21.20 6.02 40.60
C ILE A 6 -21.48 6.66 39.24
N THR A 7 -20.53 7.47 38.79
CA THR A 7 -20.54 8.03 37.42
C THR A 7 -20.01 6.97 36.47
N LEU A 8 -20.94 6.39 35.72
CA LEU A 8 -20.61 5.41 34.67
C LEU A 8 -20.04 6.16 33.46
N PHE A 9 -18.72 6.08 33.25
CA PHE A 9 -18.06 6.58 32.06
C PHE A 9 -18.35 5.61 30.90
N LEU A 10 -19.28 6.00 30.03
CA LEU A 10 -19.47 5.35 28.73
C LEU A 10 -18.32 5.74 27.81
N LEU A 11 -17.33 4.87 27.70
CA LEU A 11 -16.32 4.93 26.66
C LEU A 11 -16.99 4.56 25.33
N SER A 12 -17.32 5.60 24.56
CA SER A 12 -17.73 5.42 23.16
C SER A 12 -16.53 4.94 22.36
N ASN A 13 -16.49 3.65 22.07
CA ASN A 13 -15.58 3.09 21.06
C ASN A 13 -16.01 3.65 19.70
N PHE A 14 -15.35 4.71 19.26
CA PHE A 14 -15.36 5.09 17.86
C PHE A 14 -14.56 4.01 17.09
N ALA A 15 -15.26 3.03 16.57
CA ALA A 15 -14.72 2.14 15.57
C ALA A 15 -14.46 2.97 14.32
N LEU A 16 -13.23 3.36 14.11
CA LEU A 16 -12.75 3.83 12.81
C LEU A 16 -12.97 2.65 11.85
N ALA A 17 -13.93 2.79 10.96
CA ALA A 17 -14.10 1.86 9.87
C ALA A 17 -12.83 1.94 9.01
N GLN A 18 -11.93 0.99 9.22
CA GLN A 18 -10.90 0.68 8.24
C GLN A 18 -11.65 0.27 6.97
N VAL A 19 -11.45 1.03 5.92
CA VAL A 19 -11.84 0.59 4.59
C VAL A 19 -10.84 -0.51 4.25
N ASP A 20 -11.18 -1.74 4.59
CA ASP A 20 -10.48 -2.90 4.07
C ASP A 20 -10.74 -2.88 2.56
N ILE A 21 -9.75 -2.42 1.80
CA ILE A 21 -9.70 -2.69 0.37
C ILE A 21 -9.50 -4.20 0.30
N GLU A 22 -10.59 -4.91 0.03
CA GLU A 22 -10.56 -6.34 -0.19
C GLU A 22 -9.74 -6.57 -1.47
N LEU A 23 -8.44 -6.78 -1.29
CA LEU A 23 -7.56 -7.17 -2.38
C LEU A 23 -8.08 -8.51 -2.89
N PRO A 24 -8.27 -8.70 -4.20
CA PRO A 24 -8.63 -10.01 -4.72
C PRO A 24 -7.60 -11.01 -4.21
N GLU A 25 -8.06 -12.01 -3.46
CA GLU A 25 -7.23 -13.14 -3.06
C GLU A 25 -6.70 -13.78 -4.33
N LEU A 26 -5.46 -13.46 -4.67
CA LEU A 26 -4.68 -14.22 -5.65
C LEU A 26 -4.37 -15.56 -4.97
N GLY A 27 -5.40 -16.40 -4.95
CA GLY A 27 -5.34 -17.72 -4.32
C GLY A 27 -4.18 -18.51 -4.90
N ASP A 28 -3.56 -19.25 -4.01
CA ASP A 28 -2.49 -20.23 -4.10
C ASP A 28 -2.66 -21.24 -5.25
N ARG A 29 -2.73 -20.73 -6.49
CA ARG A 29 -2.84 -21.50 -7.74
C ARG A 29 -1.80 -21.08 -8.75
N VAL A 30 -0.52 -21.17 -8.40
CA VAL A 30 0.51 -20.96 -9.40
C VAL A 30 1.51 -22.10 -9.41
N SER A 31 1.13 -23.15 -10.11
CA SER A 31 2.05 -24.00 -10.82
C SER A 31 1.81 -23.94 -12.35
N GLY A 32 1.48 -22.76 -12.86
CA GLY A 32 1.37 -22.42 -14.28
C GLY A 32 1.90 -21.02 -14.50
N ALA A 33 2.81 -20.81 -15.44
CA ALA A 33 3.27 -19.49 -15.78
C ALA A 33 2.07 -18.64 -16.23
N ILE A 34 1.75 -17.60 -15.46
CA ILE A 34 0.75 -16.60 -15.84
C ILE A 34 1.31 -15.90 -17.09
N SER A 35 0.52 -15.80 -18.14
CA SER A 35 0.93 -15.10 -19.35
C SER A 35 1.03 -13.60 -19.13
N GLU A 36 1.89 -12.91 -19.90
CA GLU A 36 1.99 -11.44 -19.82
C GLU A 36 0.63 -10.76 -20.04
N ALA A 37 -0.22 -11.29 -20.92
CA ALA A 37 -1.56 -10.77 -21.16
C ALA A 37 -2.48 -10.94 -19.95
N GLU A 38 -2.34 -12.00 -19.17
CA GLU A 38 -3.10 -12.18 -17.92
C GLU A 38 -2.61 -11.22 -16.84
N VAL A 39 -1.30 -10.99 -16.74
CA VAL A 39 -0.73 -10.00 -15.81
C VAL A 39 -1.24 -8.60 -16.17
N GLU A 40 -1.24 -8.22 -17.44
CA GLU A 40 -1.74 -6.94 -17.91
C GLU A 40 -3.22 -6.74 -17.56
N LEU A 41 -4.06 -7.75 -17.83
CA LEU A 41 -5.49 -7.70 -17.49
C LEU A 41 -5.71 -7.56 -15.99
N LEU A 42 -4.99 -8.32 -15.16
CA LEU A 42 -5.10 -8.24 -13.70
C LEU A 42 -4.65 -6.88 -13.18
N SER A 43 -3.56 -6.32 -13.72
CA SER A 43 -3.08 -5.00 -13.32
C SER A 43 -4.06 -3.89 -13.69
N GLU A 44 -4.69 -3.95 -14.87
CA GLU A 44 -5.73 -2.99 -15.27
C GLU A 44 -6.94 -3.05 -14.35
N GLN A 45 -7.44 -4.25 -14.05
CA GLN A 45 -8.57 -4.44 -13.13
C GLN A 45 -8.24 -3.93 -11.74
N PHE A 46 -7.06 -4.20 -11.24
CA PHE A 46 -6.58 -3.72 -9.95
C PHE A 46 -6.52 -2.19 -9.90
N LEU A 47 -5.93 -1.55 -10.92
CA LEU A 47 -5.87 -0.09 -11.02
C LEU A 47 -7.26 0.54 -11.05
N GLN A 48 -8.19 -0.02 -11.83
CA GLN A 48 -9.57 0.44 -11.88
C GLN A 48 -10.24 0.37 -10.50
N GLN A 49 -10.01 -0.71 -9.76
CA GLN A 49 -10.55 -0.86 -8.42
C GLN A 49 -9.96 0.18 -7.46
N VAL A 50 -8.64 0.37 -7.45
CA VAL A 50 -7.98 1.37 -6.61
C VAL A 50 -8.50 2.77 -6.93
N TYR A 51 -8.53 3.16 -8.21
CA TYR A 51 -9.01 4.49 -8.63
C TYR A 51 -10.49 4.75 -8.30
N SER A 52 -11.30 3.69 -8.20
CA SER A 52 -12.72 3.83 -7.85
C SER A 52 -12.98 3.88 -6.35
N GLN A 53 -12.09 3.34 -5.52
CA GLN A 53 -12.34 3.13 -4.09
C GLN A 53 -11.39 3.90 -3.18
N ALA A 54 -10.16 4.17 -3.59
CA ALA A 54 -9.15 4.82 -2.78
C ALA A 54 -9.05 6.32 -3.06
N ALA A 55 -8.89 7.12 -2.01
CA ALA A 55 -8.43 8.49 -2.13
C ALA A 55 -6.92 8.49 -2.43
N LEU A 56 -6.51 9.22 -3.46
CA LEU A 56 -5.11 9.31 -3.85
C LEU A 56 -4.51 10.65 -3.44
N ILE A 57 -3.24 10.62 -3.02
CA ILE A 57 -2.44 11.82 -2.80
C ILE A 57 -1.95 12.31 -4.16
N VAL A 58 -2.27 13.56 -4.50
CA VAL A 58 -1.81 14.23 -5.73
C VAL A 58 -0.74 15.25 -5.36
N ASP A 59 0.49 14.78 -5.23
CA ASP A 59 1.65 15.61 -4.94
C ASP A 59 2.82 15.18 -5.84
N PRO A 60 3.21 16.00 -6.82
CA PRO A 60 4.24 15.64 -7.78
C PRO A 60 5.62 15.46 -7.15
N ILE A 61 5.92 16.13 -6.04
CA ILE A 61 7.22 16.02 -5.36
C ILE A 61 7.33 14.67 -4.68
N ILE A 62 6.31 14.28 -3.93
CA ILE A 62 6.27 12.98 -3.25
C ILE A 62 6.19 11.84 -4.28
N GLN A 63 5.47 12.04 -5.37
CA GLN A 63 5.39 11.07 -6.47
C GLN A 63 6.77 10.83 -7.09
N GLU A 64 7.46 11.88 -7.53
CA GLU A 64 8.79 11.79 -8.12
C GLU A 64 9.82 11.19 -7.15
N TYR A 65 9.80 11.61 -5.89
CA TYR A 65 10.66 11.03 -4.86
C TYR A 65 10.47 9.52 -4.73
N SER A 66 9.22 9.06 -4.65
CA SER A 66 8.89 7.66 -4.49
C SER A 66 9.32 6.82 -5.70
N GLU A 67 9.07 7.32 -6.90
CA GLU A 67 9.48 6.67 -8.14
C GLU A 67 10.99 6.55 -8.26
N LEU A 68 11.74 7.62 -7.99
CA LEU A 68 13.20 7.64 -8.03
C LEU A 68 13.80 6.71 -6.97
N LEU A 69 13.25 6.70 -5.76
CA LEU A 69 13.72 5.82 -4.70
C LEU A 69 13.47 4.35 -5.08
N LEU A 70 12.27 4.03 -5.54
CA LEU A 70 11.92 2.67 -5.95
C LEU A 70 12.82 2.18 -7.10
N TYR A 71 13.08 3.04 -8.09
CA TYR A 71 13.98 2.74 -9.19
C TYR A 71 15.41 2.44 -8.68
N ARG A 72 15.96 3.28 -7.80
CA ARG A 72 17.29 3.05 -7.18
C ARG A 72 17.35 1.72 -6.42
N LEU A 73 16.31 1.43 -5.62
CA LEU A 73 16.26 0.18 -4.86
C LEU A 73 16.17 -1.04 -5.79
N SER A 74 15.46 -0.94 -6.89
CA SER A 74 15.32 -2.01 -7.87
C SER A 74 16.61 -2.38 -8.59
N GLU A 75 17.62 -1.47 -8.64
CA GLU A 75 18.92 -1.75 -9.27
C GLU A 75 19.67 -2.90 -8.60
N THR A 76 19.44 -3.11 -7.31
CA THR A 76 20.07 -4.19 -6.52
C THR A 76 19.14 -5.37 -6.28
N SER A 77 17.93 -5.33 -6.83
CA SER A 77 16.91 -6.37 -6.70
C SER A 77 16.95 -7.36 -7.86
N LEU A 78 16.18 -8.44 -7.75
CA LEU A 78 15.98 -9.43 -8.82
C LEU A 78 14.86 -9.04 -9.81
N VAL A 79 14.27 -7.85 -9.65
CA VAL A 79 13.20 -7.37 -10.51
C VAL A 79 13.73 -7.10 -11.91
N ASN A 80 13.18 -7.81 -12.89
CA ASN A 80 13.61 -7.69 -14.28
C ASN A 80 12.95 -6.50 -15.00
N ASP A 81 11.67 -6.27 -14.77
CA ASP A 81 10.93 -5.13 -15.31
C ASP A 81 10.85 -4.03 -14.26
N ARG A 82 11.40 -2.87 -14.58
CA ARG A 82 11.45 -1.70 -13.70
C ARG A 82 10.45 -0.61 -14.08
N ASN A 83 9.44 -0.98 -14.86
CA ASN A 83 8.33 -0.09 -15.17
C ASN A 83 7.34 -0.11 -14.01
N PHE A 84 7.58 0.72 -12.99
CA PHE A 84 6.71 0.79 -11.82
C PHE A 84 5.57 1.78 -12.02
N THR A 85 4.38 1.39 -11.58
CA THR A 85 3.24 2.29 -11.36
C THR A 85 3.12 2.55 -9.87
N VAL A 86 3.51 3.74 -9.43
CA VAL A 86 3.43 4.13 -8.02
C VAL A 86 2.10 4.80 -7.72
N LEU A 87 1.39 4.26 -6.74
CA LEU A 87 0.13 4.79 -6.23
C LEU A 87 0.35 5.35 -4.83
N LEU A 88 0.12 6.65 -4.65
CA LEU A 88 0.15 7.28 -3.33
C LEU A 88 -1.27 7.31 -2.78
N ILE A 89 -1.53 6.59 -1.70
CA ILE A 89 -2.85 6.41 -1.14
C ILE A 89 -3.01 7.28 0.11
N ASP A 90 -4.07 8.06 0.17
CA ASP A 90 -4.42 8.88 1.35
C ASP A 90 -5.04 7.99 2.44
N ASP A 91 -4.18 7.20 3.05
CA ASP A 91 -4.49 6.30 4.15
C ASP A 91 -3.46 6.51 5.27
N PRO A 92 -3.88 6.68 6.54
CA PRO A 92 -2.98 6.96 7.66
C PRO A 92 -2.21 5.74 8.16
N SER A 93 -2.49 4.54 7.66
CA SER A 93 -1.79 3.34 8.07
C SER A 93 -0.35 3.30 7.57
N LEU A 94 0.54 2.72 8.38
CA LEU A 94 1.94 2.51 8.04
C LEU A 94 2.04 1.26 7.18
N ASN A 95 1.79 1.41 5.88
CA ASN A 95 1.75 0.28 4.95
C ASN A 95 2.20 0.67 3.53
N ALA A 96 2.65 -0.35 2.80
CA ALA A 96 2.83 -0.35 1.36
C ALA A 96 2.44 -1.73 0.84
N PHE A 97 2.25 -1.88 -0.46
CA PHE A 97 1.96 -3.16 -1.10
C PHE A 97 2.47 -3.21 -2.53
N ALA A 98 2.72 -4.41 -3.02
CA ALA A 98 3.00 -4.68 -4.42
C ALA A 98 1.83 -5.46 -5.06
N ALA A 99 1.59 -5.21 -6.34
CA ALA A 99 0.58 -5.90 -7.13
C ALA A 99 1.14 -6.26 -8.52
N PRO A 100 0.53 -7.23 -9.22
CA PRO A 100 0.98 -7.65 -10.54
C PRO A 100 1.11 -6.48 -11.52
N GLY A 101 2.09 -6.57 -12.44
CA GLY A 101 2.35 -5.53 -13.44
C GLY A 101 3.18 -4.36 -12.91
N GLY A 102 3.98 -4.57 -11.85
CA GLY A 102 4.89 -3.54 -11.32
C GLY A 102 4.18 -2.42 -10.55
N ILE A 103 2.97 -2.66 -10.05
CA ILE A 103 2.23 -1.69 -9.25
C ILE A 103 2.74 -1.71 -7.82
N VAL A 104 3.07 -0.52 -7.28
CA VAL A 104 3.47 -0.35 -5.88
C VAL A 104 2.60 0.73 -5.25
N GLY A 105 1.82 0.34 -4.26
CA GLY A 105 1.01 1.27 -3.45
C GLY A 105 1.75 1.68 -2.20
N ILE A 106 1.71 2.97 -1.87
CA ILE A 106 2.35 3.54 -0.68
C ILE A 106 1.31 4.39 0.04
N ASN A 107 1.01 4.00 1.26
CA ASN A 107 0.09 4.77 2.09
C ASN A 107 0.76 6.02 2.66
N GLY A 108 0.01 7.10 2.77
CA GLY A 108 0.47 8.37 3.34
C GLY A 108 1.02 8.21 4.76
N GLY A 109 0.47 7.28 5.54
CA GLY A 109 0.96 6.95 6.87
C GLY A 109 2.40 6.46 6.91
N LEU A 110 2.91 5.85 5.84
CA LEU A 110 4.31 5.45 5.77
C LEU A 110 5.24 6.66 5.73
N PHE A 111 4.90 7.72 4.98
CA PHE A 111 5.67 8.96 4.95
C PHE A 111 5.66 9.69 6.30
N LEU A 112 4.53 9.64 7.02
CA LEU A 112 4.37 10.34 8.29
C LEU A 112 5.06 9.63 9.47
N ASN A 113 5.21 8.32 9.40
CA ASN A 113 5.66 7.49 10.54
C ASN A 113 7.04 6.89 10.37
N ALA A 114 7.63 6.88 9.18
CA ALA A 114 9.01 6.48 9.00
C ALA A 114 9.95 7.56 9.58
N ASP A 115 10.85 7.17 10.47
CA ASP A 115 11.77 8.11 11.13
C ASP A 115 12.84 8.66 10.17
N ASN A 116 13.13 7.93 9.11
CA ASN A 116 14.15 8.28 8.13
C ASN A 116 13.96 7.50 6.81
N GLU A 117 14.70 7.89 5.77
CA GLU A 117 14.65 7.24 4.46
C GLU A 117 15.01 5.75 4.51
N SER A 118 15.89 5.34 5.41
CA SER A 118 16.26 3.91 5.50
C SER A 118 15.11 3.04 5.99
N GLN A 119 14.31 3.51 6.92
CA GLN A 119 13.10 2.81 7.35
C GLN A 119 12.07 2.76 6.24
N PHE A 120 11.82 3.89 5.59
CA PHE A 120 10.93 3.98 4.43
C PHE A 120 11.37 3.02 3.31
N ALA A 121 12.65 3.07 2.94
CA ALA A 121 13.24 2.21 1.92
C ALA A 121 13.16 0.72 2.27
N SER A 122 13.28 0.35 3.54
CA SER A 122 13.20 -1.06 3.96
C SER A 122 11.83 -1.67 3.68
N VAL A 123 10.76 -0.89 3.84
CA VAL A 123 9.41 -1.33 3.49
C VAL A 123 9.28 -1.50 1.98
N LEU A 124 9.78 -0.54 1.19
CA LEU A 124 9.73 -0.64 -0.27
C LEU A 124 10.57 -1.81 -0.81
N CYS A 125 11.74 -2.09 -0.20
CA CYS A 125 12.53 -3.27 -0.56
C CYS A 125 11.77 -4.58 -0.30
N HIS A 126 10.99 -4.64 0.78
CA HIS A 126 10.15 -5.78 1.07
C HIS A 126 9.10 -5.97 -0.04
N GLU A 127 8.44 -4.89 -0.46
CA GLU A 127 7.44 -4.95 -1.54
C GLU A 127 8.06 -5.31 -2.90
N LEU A 128 9.25 -4.80 -3.20
CA LEU A 128 9.98 -5.16 -4.41
C LEU A 128 10.30 -6.66 -4.48
N ALA A 129 10.48 -7.32 -3.34
CA ALA A 129 10.74 -8.76 -3.29
C ALA A 129 9.50 -9.61 -3.67
N HIS A 130 8.31 -9.01 -3.73
CA HIS A 130 7.06 -9.65 -4.15
C HIS A 130 6.78 -9.49 -5.66
N LEU A 131 7.54 -8.65 -6.37
CA LEU A 131 7.44 -8.44 -7.82
C LEU A 131 8.36 -9.39 -8.58
#